data_1146a30fa87ecde9875fcacce1cdf204
#
_entry.id   1146a30fa87ecde9875fcacce1cdf204
#
_cell.length_a   1.000
_cell.length_b   1.000
_cell.length_c   1.000
_cell.angle_alpha   90.00
_cell.angle_beta   90.00
_cell.angle_gamma   90.00
#
_symmetry.space_group_name_H-M   'P 1'
#
loop_
_entity.id
_entity.type
_entity.pdbx_description
1 polymer ?
#
loop_
_entity_poly.entity_id
_entity_poly.type
_entity_poly.pdbx_seq_one_letter_code
_entity_poly.pdbx_strand_id
1 'polypeptide(L)'
;MEQDKVCLLVIIGVRADGRKELVALADGFRESSESWADLLRDCKRRGMTAPVLAVGDGALGFWKAVRDVFPETAEQRCWWHKIGNVLAALPKSAHPAAKRALAEIYNAEDKTHARAAAKAFDREFGAKWPKAAAKITDDLDVSLAFYDYPAEHWIHLRTTNPIDRPSQRYGSEPG
;
A
#
# COMPACT_ATOMS: atom_id res chain seq x y z
N MET A 1 -3.68 3.49 34.50
CA MET A 1 -2.86 4.40 33.67
C MET A 1 -2.77 3.79 32.27
N GLU A 2 -3.46 4.36 31.30
CA GLU A 2 -3.23 4.02 29.91
C GLU A 2 -1.80 4.46 29.57
N GLN A 3 -0.96 3.49 29.23
CA GLN A 3 0.35 3.81 28.70
C GLN A 3 0.13 4.50 27.35
N ASP A 4 0.45 5.78 27.27
CA ASP A 4 0.49 6.51 26.01
C ASP A 4 1.47 5.78 25.06
N LYS A 5 0.90 5.07 24.09
CA LYS A 5 1.71 4.41 23.06
C LYS A 5 2.32 5.51 22.18
N VAL A 6 3.59 5.76 22.37
CA VAL A 6 4.38 6.59 21.46
C VAL A 6 4.50 5.82 20.15
N CYS A 7 4.01 6.41 19.08
CA CYS A 7 4.16 5.89 17.72
C CYS A 7 5.34 6.58 17.05
N LEU A 8 6.13 5.81 16.31
CA LEU A 8 7.18 6.36 15.46
C LEU A 8 6.62 6.57 14.04
N LEU A 9 6.58 7.83 13.61
CA LEU A 9 6.19 8.20 12.25
C LEU A 9 7.43 8.19 11.36
N VAL A 10 7.40 7.42 10.29
CA VAL A 10 8.51 7.27 9.36
C VAL A 10 8.05 7.58 7.94
N ILE A 11 8.75 8.48 7.27
CA ILE A 11 8.56 8.75 5.84
C ILE A 11 9.81 8.31 5.08
N ILE A 12 9.62 7.40 4.13
CA ILE A 12 10.66 6.94 3.21
C ILE A 12 10.31 7.45 1.81
N GLY A 13 11.24 8.20 1.20
CA GLY A 13 11.11 8.64 -0.18
C GLY A 13 11.74 7.64 -1.14
N VAL A 14 11.15 7.48 -2.32
CA VAL A 14 11.71 6.72 -3.43
C VAL A 14 12.01 7.70 -4.56
N ARG A 15 13.27 7.78 -4.97
CA ARG A 15 13.71 8.61 -6.09
C ARG A 15 13.37 7.98 -7.44
N ALA A 16 13.42 8.78 -8.50
CA ALA A 16 13.17 8.31 -9.86
C ALA A 16 14.11 7.17 -10.30
N ASP A 17 15.31 7.06 -9.72
CA ASP A 17 16.26 5.98 -9.96
C ASP A 17 16.01 4.72 -9.09
N GLY A 18 14.92 4.70 -8.29
CA GLY A 18 14.54 3.60 -7.42
C GLY A 18 15.23 3.58 -6.05
N ARG A 19 16.15 4.50 -5.76
CA ARG A 19 16.79 4.57 -4.45
C ARG A 19 15.83 5.03 -3.37
N LYS A 20 15.87 4.33 -2.23
CA LYS A 20 15.07 4.66 -1.04
C LYS A 20 15.90 5.52 -0.09
N GLU A 21 15.28 6.56 0.43
CA GLU A 21 15.89 7.47 1.39
C GLU A 21 14.95 7.70 2.58
N LEU A 22 15.51 7.76 3.79
CA LEU A 22 14.77 8.23 4.94
C LEU A 22 14.57 9.75 4.80
N VAL A 23 13.33 10.17 4.66
CA VAL A 23 12.97 11.60 4.51
C VAL A 23 12.73 12.24 5.85
N ALA A 24 11.98 11.59 6.73
CA ALA A 24 11.64 12.11 8.04
C ALA A 24 11.37 11.00 9.05
N LEU A 25 11.67 11.31 10.31
CA LEU A 25 11.38 10.49 11.47
C LEU A 25 10.90 11.42 12.59
N ALA A 26 9.77 11.10 13.19
CA ALA A 26 9.24 11.88 14.32
C ALA A 26 8.49 10.98 15.31
N ASP A 27 8.54 11.37 16.58
CA ASP A 27 7.67 10.79 17.59
C ASP A 27 6.27 11.37 17.44
N GLY A 28 5.26 10.50 17.40
CA GLY A 28 3.86 10.92 17.33
C GLY A 28 3.06 10.39 18.51
N PHE A 29 2.19 11.24 19.05
CA PHE A 29 1.11 10.80 19.92
C PHE A 29 -0.01 10.23 19.07
N ARG A 30 -0.05 8.89 18.95
CA ARG A 30 -0.95 8.17 18.04
C ARG A 30 -0.70 8.55 16.57
N GLU A 31 -1.15 7.72 15.65
CA GLU A 31 -1.17 8.03 14.21
C GLU A 31 -2.30 9.01 13.89
N SER A 32 -2.29 10.20 14.52
CA SER A 32 -3.29 11.22 14.29
C SER A 32 -3.03 11.97 12.99
N SER A 33 -4.10 12.49 12.38
CA SER A 33 -3.97 13.34 11.19
C SER A 33 -3.13 14.60 11.47
N GLU A 34 -3.19 15.13 12.67
CA GLU A 34 -2.40 16.31 13.08
C GLU A 34 -0.91 16.01 13.14
N SER A 35 -0.51 14.87 13.75
CA SER A 35 0.89 14.46 13.82
C SER A 35 1.48 14.23 12.43
N TRP A 36 0.74 13.58 11.54
CA TRP A 36 1.14 13.39 10.14
C TRP A 36 1.21 14.71 9.38
N ALA A 37 0.22 15.59 9.56
CA ALA A 37 0.20 16.90 8.90
C ALA A 37 1.37 17.79 9.34
N ASP A 38 1.70 17.82 10.63
CA ASP A 38 2.84 18.58 11.15
C ASP A 38 4.16 18.07 10.57
N LEU A 39 4.33 16.76 10.48
CA LEU A 39 5.51 16.15 9.88
C LEU A 39 5.64 16.50 8.39
N LEU A 40 4.56 16.40 7.63
CA LEU A 40 4.53 16.73 6.20
C LEU A 40 4.73 18.23 5.96
N ARG A 41 4.15 19.10 6.77
CA ARG A 41 4.39 20.56 6.71
C ARG A 41 5.84 20.90 6.99
N ASP A 42 6.48 20.23 7.94
CA ASP A 42 7.90 20.41 8.20
C ASP A 42 8.77 20.00 7.03
N CYS A 43 8.47 18.86 6.41
CA CYS A 43 9.14 18.43 5.17
C CYS A 43 8.98 19.48 4.05
N LYS A 44 7.76 20.02 3.88
CA LYS A 44 7.46 21.06 2.89
C LYS A 44 8.25 22.34 3.15
N ARG A 45 8.33 22.80 4.42
CA ARG A 45 9.15 23.97 4.79
C ARG A 45 10.62 23.76 4.49
N ARG A 46 11.13 22.54 4.62
CA ARG A 46 12.51 22.19 4.32
C ARG A 46 12.79 21.97 2.83
N GLY A 47 11.80 22.25 1.95
CA GLY A 47 11.96 22.24 0.51
C GLY A 47 11.44 20.99 -0.19
N MET A 48 10.74 20.10 0.50
CA MET A 48 10.09 18.95 -0.15
C MET A 48 8.97 19.44 -1.06
N THR A 49 9.04 19.09 -2.33
CA THR A 49 7.93 19.25 -3.28
C THR A 49 6.92 18.13 -3.10
N ALA A 50 5.68 18.34 -3.57
CA ALA A 50 4.65 17.32 -3.49
C ALA A 50 5.13 16.02 -4.15
N PRO A 51 5.08 14.88 -3.44
CA PRO A 51 5.30 13.58 -4.07
C PRO A 51 4.28 13.34 -5.18
N VAL A 52 4.71 12.67 -6.24
CA VAL A 52 3.79 12.25 -7.31
C VAL A 52 2.80 11.22 -6.79
N LEU A 53 3.27 10.29 -5.96
CA LEU A 53 2.49 9.22 -5.37
C LEU A 53 2.91 9.01 -3.91
N ALA A 54 1.94 8.86 -3.02
CA ALA A 54 2.14 8.42 -1.65
C ALA A 54 1.58 7.01 -1.48
N VAL A 55 2.34 6.15 -0.79
CA VAL A 55 1.95 4.77 -0.50
C VAL A 55 1.80 4.61 1.00
N GLY A 56 0.69 4.07 1.44
CA GLY A 56 0.40 3.84 2.84
C GLY A 56 -0.67 2.77 3.05
N ASP A 57 -0.88 2.41 4.31
CA ASP A 57 -1.98 1.55 4.71
C ASP A 57 -3.33 2.30 4.66
N GLY A 58 -4.39 1.71 5.22
CA GLY A 58 -5.71 2.32 5.29
C GLY A 58 -5.89 3.37 6.39
N ALA A 59 -4.83 3.82 7.06
CA ALA A 59 -4.91 4.77 8.16
C ALA A 59 -5.44 6.14 7.71
N LEU A 60 -6.65 6.48 8.11
CA LEU A 60 -7.36 7.68 7.66
C LEU A 60 -6.63 8.98 8.02
N GLY A 61 -5.93 9.00 9.16
CA GLY A 61 -5.18 10.17 9.62
C GLY A 61 -4.05 10.56 8.66
N PHE A 62 -3.30 9.58 8.15
CA PHE A 62 -2.25 9.81 7.15
C PHE A 62 -2.81 10.40 5.86
N TRP A 63 -3.87 9.80 5.32
CA TRP A 63 -4.46 10.23 4.05
C TRP A 63 -5.08 11.62 4.13
N LYS A 64 -5.73 11.94 5.25
CA LYS A 64 -6.22 13.29 5.50
C LYS A 64 -5.07 14.31 5.51
N ALA A 65 -3.97 14.00 6.18
CA ALA A 65 -2.80 14.86 6.23
C ALA A 65 -2.17 15.08 4.84
N VAL A 66 -2.05 14.02 4.03
CA VAL A 66 -1.53 14.11 2.65
C VAL A 66 -2.42 15.04 1.80
N ARG A 67 -3.74 14.89 1.88
CA ARG A 67 -4.68 15.75 1.13
C ARG A 67 -4.60 17.20 1.56
N ASP A 68 -4.40 17.46 2.86
CA ASP A 68 -4.31 18.82 3.40
C ASP A 68 -2.99 19.50 3.02
N VAL A 69 -1.87 18.78 3.05
CA VAL A 69 -0.52 19.35 2.83
C VAL A 69 -0.08 19.27 1.36
N PHE A 70 -0.36 18.17 0.70
CA PHE A 70 0.00 17.88 -0.70
C PHE A 70 -1.22 17.41 -1.50
N PRO A 71 -2.19 18.29 -1.79
CA PRO A 71 -3.45 17.89 -2.43
C PRO A 71 -3.28 17.30 -3.83
N GLU A 72 -2.20 17.60 -4.53
CA GLU A 72 -1.88 17.07 -5.86
C GLU A 72 -1.26 15.65 -5.84
N THR A 73 -0.89 15.16 -4.67
CA THR A 73 -0.28 13.82 -4.54
C THR A 73 -1.32 12.73 -4.72
N ALA A 74 -1.07 11.80 -5.64
CA ALA A 74 -1.91 10.62 -5.83
C ALA A 74 -1.73 9.63 -4.67
N GLU A 75 -2.77 8.87 -4.39
CA GLU A 75 -2.82 7.91 -3.30
C GLU A 75 -2.70 6.48 -3.81
N GLN A 76 -1.89 5.66 -3.13
CA GLN A 76 -1.78 4.22 -3.32
C GLN A 76 -1.91 3.49 -1.99
N ARG A 77 -2.83 2.53 -1.90
CA ARG A 77 -2.92 1.63 -0.76
C ARG A 77 -1.81 0.57 -0.84
N CYS A 78 -1.15 0.34 0.28
CA CYS A 78 -0.10 -0.67 0.39
C CYS A 78 -0.68 -2.09 0.24
N TRP A 79 -0.24 -2.83 -0.76
CA TRP A 79 -0.69 -4.19 -1.01
C TRP A 79 -0.32 -5.18 0.10
N TRP A 80 0.80 -4.99 0.77
CA TRP A 80 1.16 -5.81 1.93
C TRP A 80 0.08 -5.77 3.02
N HIS A 81 -0.35 -4.57 3.41
CA HIS A 81 -1.40 -4.39 4.41
C HIS A 81 -2.77 -4.85 3.88
N LYS A 82 -3.04 -4.61 2.61
CA LYS A 82 -4.29 -5.04 1.98
C LYS A 82 -4.44 -6.55 1.96
N ILE A 83 -3.41 -7.28 1.59
CA ILE A 83 -3.38 -8.74 1.64
C ILE A 83 -3.66 -9.23 3.06
N GLY A 84 -2.95 -8.69 4.04
CA GLY A 84 -3.16 -9.03 5.46
C GLY A 84 -4.59 -8.81 5.91
N ASN A 85 -5.20 -7.69 5.54
CA ASN A 85 -6.59 -7.36 5.88
C ASN A 85 -7.61 -8.29 5.23
N VAL A 86 -7.39 -8.66 3.98
CA VAL A 86 -8.25 -9.63 3.27
C VAL A 86 -8.16 -11.00 3.93
N LEU A 87 -6.95 -11.49 4.18
CA LEU A 87 -6.73 -12.81 4.79
C LEU A 87 -7.31 -12.87 6.22
N ALA A 88 -7.22 -11.78 6.97
CA ALA A 88 -7.82 -11.70 8.32
C ALA A 88 -9.37 -11.82 8.30
N ALA A 89 -10.01 -11.48 7.18
CA ALA A 89 -11.46 -11.63 6.98
C ALA A 89 -11.86 -12.99 6.39
N LEU A 90 -10.91 -13.89 6.18
CA LEU A 90 -11.11 -15.24 5.61
C LEU A 90 -10.69 -16.33 6.59
N PRO A 91 -11.33 -17.50 6.55
CA PRO A 91 -10.84 -18.65 7.29
C PRO A 91 -9.48 -19.11 6.71
N LYS A 92 -8.64 -19.70 7.55
CA LYS A 92 -7.30 -20.16 7.15
C LYS A 92 -7.31 -21.10 5.94
N SER A 93 -8.35 -21.94 5.82
CA SER A 93 -8.52 -22.85 4.69
C SER A 93 -8.65 -22.15 3.33
N ALA A 94 -9.14 -20.91 3.31
CA ALA A 94 -9.29 -20.11 2.09
C ALA A 94 -8.02 -19.30 1.75
N HIS A 95 -7.06 -19.17 2.65
CA HIS A 95 -5.87 -18.34 2.46
C HIS A 95 -5.05 -18.70 1.21
N PRO A 96 -4.73 -19.98 0.91
CA PRO A 96 -3.95 -20.29 -0.29
C PRO A 96 -4.61 -19.85 -1.59
N ALA A 97 -5.92 -20.09 -1.73
CA ALA A 97 -6.68 -19.67 -2.91
C ALA A 97 -6.78 -18.14 -3.00
N ALA A 98 -7.05 -17.48 -1.87
CA ALA A 98 -7.13 -16.03 -1.81
C ALA A 98 -5.79 -15.35 -2.17
N LYS A 99 -4.66 -15.87 -1.66
CA LYS A 99 -3.33 -15.36 -1.99
C LYS A 99 -3.05 -15.43 -3.49
N ARG A 100 -3.40 -16.54 -4.14
CA ARG A 100 -3.25 -16.68 -5.59
C ARG A 100 -4.12 -15.69 -6.35
N ALA A 101 -5.38 -15.54 -5.96
CA ALA A 101 -6.31 -14.61 -6.59
C ALA A 101 -5.89 -13.14 -6.40
N LEU A 102 -5.37 -12.78 -5.23
CA LEU A 102 -4.83 -11.44 -4.96
C LEU A 102 -3.58 -11.17 -5.79
N ALA A 103 -2.69 -12.17 -5.96
CA ALA A 103 -1.50 -12.05 -6.79
C ALA A 103 -1.84 -11.77 -8.26
N GLU A 104 -2.92 -12.33 -8.80
CA GLU A 104 -3.42 -12.01 -10.14
C GLU A 104 -3.78 -10.51 -10.28
N ILE A 105 -4.20 -9.86 -9.19
CA ILE A 105 -4.54 -8.43 -9.22
C ILE A 105 -3.27 -7.57 -9.25
N TYR A 106 -2.35 -7.76 -8.30
CA TYR A 106 -1.20 -6.87 -8.17
C TYR A 106 0.00 -7.26 -9.06
N ASN A 107 -0.03 -8.41 -9.71
CA ASN A 107 0.94 -8.84 -10.73
C ASN A 107 0.34 -8.89 -12.14
N ALA A 108 -0.80 -8.25 -12.38
CA ALA A 108 -1.40 -8.22 -13.70
C ALA A 108 -0.52 -7.48 -14.71
N GLU A 109 -0.72 -7.77 -15.97
CA GLU A 109 -0.01 -7.16 -17.08
C GLU A 109 -0.24 -5.64 -17.17
N ASP A 110 -1.46 -5.22 -16.88
CA ASP A 110 -1.88 -3.82 -16.88
C ASP A 110 -3.08 -3.60 -15.95
N LYS A 111 -3.51 -2.35 -15.84
CA LYS A 111 -4.63 -1.94 -14.98
C LYS A 111 -5.96 -2.58 -15.40
N THR A 112 -6.18 -2.78 -16.69
CA THR A 112 -7.41 -3.42 -17.22
C THR A 112 -7.49 -4.87 -16.78
N HIS A 113 -6.39 -5.62 -16.91
CA HIS A 113 -6.29 -6.99 -16.44
C HIS A 113 -6.40 -7.08 -14.91
N ALA A 114 -5.81 -6.12 -14.19
CA ALA A 114 -5.96 -6.04 -12.74
C ALA A 114 -7.41 -5.82 -12.30
N ARG A 115 -8.16 -4.96 -12.98
CA ARG A 115 -9.59 -4.77 -12.73
C ARG A 115 -10.41 -6.03 -13.01
N ALA A 116 -10.09 -6.75 -14.08
CA ALA A 116 -10.72 -8.04 -14.40
C ALA A 116 -10.42 -9.08 -13.31
N ALA A 117 -9.18 -9.15 -12.83
CA ALA A 117 -8.80 -10.04 -11.73
C ALA A 117 -9.51 -9.69 -10.41
N ALA A 118 -9.70 -8.40 -10.11
CA ALA A 118 -10.46 -7.96 -8.94
C ALA A 118 -11.94 -8.37 -9.03
N LYS A 119 -12.56 -8.27 -10.21
CA LYS A 119 -13.92 -8.77 -10.43
C LYS A 119 -14.00 -10.30 -10.28
N ALA A 120 -12.97 -11.03 -10.74
CA ALA A 120 -12.90 -12.47 -10.54
C ALA A 120 -12.79 -12.84 -9.06
N PHE A 121 -11.99 -12.09 -8.29
CA PHE A 121 -11.88 -12.23 -6.85
C PHE A 121 -13.24 -12.05 -6.17
N ASP A 122 -13.97 -11.00 -6.52
CA ASP A 122 -15.29 -10.73 -5.95
C ASP A 122 -16.31 -11.84 -6.29
N ARG A 123 -16.29 -12.37 -7.51
CA ARG A 123 -17.16 -13.51 -7.89
C ARG A 123 -16.82 -14.77 -7.11
N GLU A 124 -15.54 -15.04 -6.88
CA GLU A 124 -15.10 -16.27 -6.20
C GLU A 124 -15.33 -16.22 -4.69
N PHE A 125 -15.03 -15.08 -4.06
CA PHE A 125 -15.03 -14.94 -2.60
C PHE A 125 -16.20 -14.13 -2.06
N GLY A 126 -16.79 -13.24 -2.85
CA GLY A 126 -17.74 -12.23 -2.39
C GLY A 126 -19.05 -12.79 -1.87
N ALA A 127 -19.58 -13.86 -2.50
CA ALA A 127 -20.82 -14.48 -2.07
C ALA A 127 -20.74 -15.09 -0.66
N LYS A 128 -19.60 -15.73 -0.35
CA LYS A 128 -19.39 -16.41 0.93
C LYS A 128 -18.75 -15.51 1.99
N TRP A 129 -17.86 -14.62 1.56
CA TRP A 129 -17.10 -13.71 2.45
C TRP A 129 -17.16 -12.26 1.95
N PRO A 130 -18.33 -11.62 2.01
CA PRO A 130 -18.51 -10.28 1.44
C PRO A 130 -17.60 -9.22 2.08
N LYS A 131 -17.27 -9.36 3.37
CA LYS A 131 -16.36 -8.45 4.06
C LYS A 131 -14.93 -8.52 3.51
N ALA A 132 -14.47 -9.71 3.15
CA ALA A 132 -13.15 -9.89 2.54
C ALA A 132 -13.11 -9.29 1.13
N ALA A 133 -14.12 -9.55 0.31
CA ALA A 133 -14.24 -9.00 -1.03
C ALA A 133 -14.35 -7.47 -1.03
N ALA A 134 -15.10 -6.88 -0.09
CA ALA A 134 -15.24 -5.44 0.06
C ALA A 134 -13.89 -4.73 0.30
N LYS A 135 -12.95 -5.37 0.97
CA LYS A 135 -11.60 -4.82 1.19
C LYS A 135 -10.81 -4.62 -0.12
N ILE A 136 -11.21 -5.29 -1.18
CA ILE A 136 -10.64 -5.10 -2.52
C ILE A 136 -11.49 -4.13 -3.34
N THR A 137 -12.81 -4.30 -3.33
CA THR A 137 -13.71 -3.55 -4.23
C THR A 137 -13.98 -2.13 -3.79
N ASP A 138 -14.01 -1.84 -2.49
CA ASP A 138 -14.41 -0.54 -1.96
C ASP A 138 -13.39 0.58 -2.26
N ASP A 139 -12.11 0.23 -2.38
CA ASP A 139 -11.03 1.18 -2.65
C ASP A 139 -10.12 0.74 -3.81
N LEU A 140 -10.70 0.08 -4.81
CA LEU A 140 -9.95 -0.52 -5.91
C LEU A 140 -9.10 0.51 -6.66
N ASP A 141 -9.59 1.70 -6.91
CA ASP A 141 -8.87 2.71 -7.68
C ASP A 141 -7.57 3.13 -6.99
N VAL A 142 -7.60 3.35 -5.67
CA VAL A 142 -6.39 3.68 -4.90
C VAL A 142 -5.49 2.46 -4.65
N SER A 143 -5.99 1.27 -4.88
CA SER A 143 -5.19 0.04 -4.84
C SER A 143 -4.46 -0.24 -6.16
N LEU A 144 -4.95 0.31 -7.26
CA LEU A 144 -4.42 0.12 -8.61
C LEU A 144 -3.72 1.37 -9.19
N ALA A 145 -3.56 2.43 -8.41
CA ALA A 145 -2.95 3.68 -8.88
C ALA A 145 -1.51 3.47 -9.40
N PHE A 146 -0.75 2.52 -8.83
CA PHE A 146 0.62 2.24 -9.26
C PHE A 146 0.74 1.79 -10.72
N TYR A 147 -0.32 1.23 -11.32
CA TYR A 147 -0.34 0.85 -12.73
C TYR A 147 -0.26 2.04 -13.70
N ASP A 148 -0.54 3.25 -13.24
CA ASP A 148 -0.46 4.47 -14.05
C ASP A 148 0.99 4.97 -14.24
N TYR A 149 1.95 4.32 -13.59
CA TYR A 149 3.37 4.64 -13.65
C TYR A 149 4.15 3.59 -14.44
N PRO A 150 5.42 3.87 -14.84
CA PRO A 150 6.22 2.90 -15.58
C PRO A 150 6.35 1.56 -14.84
N ALA A 151 6.20 0.45 -15.57
CA ALA A 151 6.16 -0.90 -15.01
C ALA A 151 7.42 -1.26 -14.21
N GLU A 152 8.57 -0.73 -14.57
CA GLU A 152 9.85 -0.91 -13.86
C GLU A 152 9.81 -0.42 -12.40
N HIS A 153 8.87 0.48 -12.05
CA HIS A 153 8.71 1.03 -10.72
C HIS A 153 7.61 0.36 -9.89
N TRP A 154 6.75 -0.46 -10.48
CA TRP A 154 5.57 -1.00 -9.82
C TRP A 154 5.87 -1.72 -8.50
N ILE A 155 6.94 -2.51 -8.47
CA ILE A 155 7.35 -3.25 -7.28
C ILE A 155 7.65 -2.33 -6.08
N HIS A 156 8.13 -1.12 -6.34
CA HIS A 156 8.45 -0.13 -5.30
C HIS A 156 7.26 0.75 -4.94
N LEU A 157 6.24 0.83 -5.81
CA LEU A 157 5.10 1.73 -5.66
C LEU A 157 3.88 1.06 -5.02
N ARG A 158 3.80 -0.26 -5.01
CA ARG A 158 2.64 -0.99 -4.51
C ARG A 158 2.72 -1.42 -3.06
N THR A 159 3.86 -1.25 -2.41
CA THR A 159 4.05 -1.67 -1.02
C THR A 159 4.99 -0.73 -0.26
N THR A 160 4.71 -0.53 1.04
CA THR A 160 5.60 0.16 1.97
C THR A 160 6.61 -0.77 2.62
N ASN A 161 6.53 -2.09 2.36
CA ASN A 161 7.44 -3.05 2.97
C ASN A 161 8.84 -2.95 2.32
N PRO A 162 9.88 -2.44 3.03
CA PRO A 162 11.21 -2.32 2.48
C PRO A 162 11.91 -3.67 2.24
N ILE A 163 11.34 -4.77 2.75
CA ILE A 163 11.91 -6.11 2.71
C ILE A 163 11.32 -6.96 1.58
N ASP A 164 10.37 -6.46 0.82
CA ASP A 164 9.86 -7.14 -0.37
C ASP A 164 10.96 -7.20 -1.44
N ARG A 165 11.94 -8.07 -1.17
CA ARG A 165 12.75 -8.61 -2.25
C ARG A 165 11.84 -9.54 -3.04
N PRO A 166 11.79 -9.42 -4.38
CA PRO A 166 11.20 -10.47 -5.18
C PRO A 166 11.85 -11.78 -4.70
N SER A 167 11.05 -12.75 -4.31
CA SER A 167 11.55 -14.10 -4.12
C SER A 167 12.27 -14.47 -5.40
N GLN A 168 13.60 -14.43 -5.38
CA GLN A 168 14.38 -15.06 -6.42
C GLN A 168 13.89 -16.50 -6.42
N ARG A 169 13.20 -16.89 -7.49
CA ARG A 169 13.02 -18.29 -7.78
C ARG A 169 14.44 -18.82 -7.92
N TYR A 170 14.89 -19.52 -6.92
CA TYR A 170 16.01 -20.41 -7.10
C TYR A 170 15.58 -21.42 -8.13
N GLY A 171 16.02 -21.21 -9.35
CA GLY A 171 16.00 -22.23 -10.37
C GLY A 171 16.79 -23.40 -9.79
N SER A 172 16.10 -24.50 -9.57
CA SER A 172 16.74 -25.80 -9.40
C SER A 172 17.50 -26.06 -10.70
N GLU A 173 18.80 -25.92 -10.66
CA GLU A 173 19.66 -26.49 -11.69
C GLU A 173 19.48 -28.02 -11.66
N PRO A 174 19.23 -28.65 -12.82
CA PRO A 174 19.32 -30.11 -12.89
C PRO A 174 20.79 -30.51 -12.86
N GLY A 175 21.14 -31.30 -11.86
CA GLY A 175 22.38 -32.07 -11.84
C GLY A 175 22.35 -33.23 -12.80
#